data_379e2b30341e5dc39b45c7c68b6a13c2
#
_entry.id   379e2b30341e5dc39b45c7c68b6a13c2
#
_cell.length_a   1.000
_cell.length_b   1.000
_cell.length_c   1.000
_cell.angle_alpha   90.00
_cell.angle_beta   90.00
_cell.angle_gamma   90.00
#
_symmetry.space_group_name_H-M   'P 1'
#
loop_
_entity.id
_entity.type
_entity.pdbx_description
1 polymer ?
#
loop_
_entity_poly.entity_id
_entity_poly.type
_entity_poly.pdbx_seq_one_letter_code
_entity_poly.pdbx_strand_id
1 'polypeptide(L)'
;MEKIILASNSPRRREILSNFIDFTVISKEIDEIKDDCFSPWTTVMALAYEKGIEVAKDNVDKVVLSADTLVELDGKLLGKPKNREDAKIMIRSLSGKVHNVYTGYAIFKLSKKIKYV
;
A
#
# COMPACT_ATOMS: atom_id res chain seq x y z
N MET A 1 -1.08 6.61 -25.38
CA MET A 1 -1.61 6.47 -24.01
C MET A 1 -0.48 6.65 -23.02
N GLU A 2 -0.68 7.53 -22.06
CA GLU A 2 0.32 7.81 -21.04
C GLU A 2 0.45 6.62 -20.08
N LYS A 3 1.68 6.16 -19.84
CA LYS A 3 1.89 5.10 -18.86
C LYS A 3 1.76 5.67 -17.46
N ILE A 4 1.07 4.95 -16.61
CA ILE A 4 1.04 5.29 -15.19
C ILE A 4 2.24 4.70 -14.47
N ILE A 5 2.53 5.25 -13.31
CA ILE A 5 3.57 4.72 -12.42
C ILE A 5 2.87 4.01 -11.25
N LEU A 6 3.25 2.75 -11.04
CA LEU A 6 2.83 2.01 -9.87
C LEU A 6 3.93 2.09 -8.81
N ALA A 7 3.63 2.79 -7.72
CA ALA A 7 4.57 2.95 -6.59
C ALA A 7 4.39 1.81 -5.59
N SER A 8 4.67 0.59 -6.03
CA SER A 8 4.49 -0.60 -5.20
C SER A 8 5.42 -1.73 -5.63
N ASN A 9 5.95 -2.45 -4.66
CA ASN A 9 6.73 -3.66 -4.89
C ASN A 9 5.91 -4.95 -4.83
N SER A 10 4.60 -4.86 -4.64
CA SER A 10 3.74 -6.03 -4.54
C SER A 10 3.60 -6.75 -5.89
N PRO A 11 4.08 -8.00 -6.02
CA PRO A 11 3.92 -8.76 -7.26
C PRO A 11 2.45 -8.97 -7.63
N ARG A 12 1.60 -9.15 -6.64
CA ARG A 12 0.16 -9.35 -6.85
C ARG A 12 -0.51 -8.11 -7.43
N ARG A 13 -0.17 -6.93 -6.94
CA ARG A 13 -0.70 -5.68 -7.49
C ARG A 13 -0.25 -5.45 -8.92
N ARG A 14 1.02 -5.76 -9.24
CA ARG A 14 1.53 -5.71 -10.61
C ARG A 14 0.76 -6.64 -11.53
N GLU A 15 0.53 -7.86 -11.09
CA GLU A 15 -0.20 -8.86 -11.85
C GLU A 15 -1.64 -8.41 -12.15
N ILE A 16 -2.34 -7.93 -11.14
CA ILE A 16 -3.71 -7.44 -11.29
C ILE A 16 -3.76 -6.25 -12.26
N LEU A 17 -2.89 -5.27 -12.05
CA LEU A 17 -2.90 -4.06 -12.87
C LEU A 17 -2.49 -4.32 -14.32
N SER A 18 -1.62 -5.29 -14.57
CA SER A 18 -1.14 -5.64 -15.91
C SER A 18 -2.26 -6.10 -16.85
N ASN A 19 -3.37 -6.56 -16.30
CA ASN A 19 -4.54 -6.97 -17.07
C ASN A 19 -5.36 -5.78 -17.61
N PHE A 20 -5.12 -4.58 -17.14
CA PHE A 20 -5.97 -3.42 -17.41
C PHE A 20 -5.26 -2.26 -18.08
N ILE A 21 -3.99 -2.03 -17.76
CA ILE A 21 -3.28 -0.82 -18.18
C ILE A 21 -1.77 -1.06 -18.21
N ASP A 22 -1.07 -0.34 -19.08
CA ASP A 22 0.40 -0.31 -19.09
C ASP A 22 0.91 0.60 -17.97
N PHE A 23 1.94 0.14 -17.27
CA PHE A 23 2.53 0.89 -16.17
C PHE A 23 4.02 0.62 -16.04
N THR A 24 4.70 1.54 -15.35
CA THR A 24 6.09 1.40 -14.93
C THR A 24 6.12 1.28 -13.41
N VAL A 25 6.95 0.41 -12.88
CA VAL A 25 7.11 0.27 -11.43
C VAL A 25 8.25 1.14 -10.95
N ILE A 26 7.95 2.05 -10.03
CA ILE A 26 8.95 2.84 -9.30
C ILE A 26 8.51 2.81 -7.84
N SER A 27 9.35 2.29 -6.96
CA SER A 27 9.05 2.29 -5.54
C SER A 27 10.19 2.89 -4.75
N LYS A 28 9.85 3.52 -3.65
CA LYS A 28 10.82 4.05 -2.68
C LYS A 28 10.53 3.43 -1.32
N GLU A 29 11.61 3.13 -0.61
CA GLU A 29 11.49 2.73 0.78
C GLU A 29 11.12 3.95 1.61
N ILE A 30 10.15 3.77 2.49
CA ILE A 30 9.73 4.78 3.45
C ILE A 30 9.75 4.16 4.84
N ASP A 31 9.96 5.00 5.84
CA ASP A 31 9.83 4.58 7.23
C ASP A 31 8.34 4.49 7.55
N GLU A 32 7.85 3.27 7.70
CA GLU A 32 6.46 3.04 8.06
C GLU A 32 6.25 3.28 9.55
N ILE A 33 5.67 4.43 9.88
CA ILE A 33 5.29 4.75 11.25
C ILE A 33 3.87 4.25 11.47
N LYS A 34 3.74 3.23 12.31
CA LYS A 34 2.44 2.72 12.73
C LYS A 34 2.13 3.32 14.09
N ASP A 35 1.13 4.16 14.15
CA ASP A 35 0.66 4.75 15.39
C ASP A 35 -0.61 4.02 15.84
N ASP A 36 -0.58 3.42 17.02
CA ASP A 36 -1.71 2.70 17.60
C ASP A 36 -2.90 3.60 17.91
N CYS A 37 -2.69 4.92 17.91
CA CYS A 37 -3.77 5.89 18.12
C CYS A 37 -4.68 6.07 16.90
N PHE A 38 -4.26 5.61 15.71
CA PHE A 38 -5.06 5.72 14.50
C PHE A 38 -5.85 4.45 14.24
N SER A 39 -7.03 4.62 13.64
CA SER A 39 -7.81 3.49 13.16
C SER A 39 -7.05 2.76 12.03
N PRO A 40 -7.32 1.46 11.81
CA PRO A 40 -6.67 0.71 10.73
C PRO A 40 -6.85 1.35 9.35
N TRP A 41 -8.05 1.86 9.05
CA TRP A 41 -8.31 2.52 7.76
C TRP A 41 -7.52 3.82 7.62
N THR A 42 -7.40 4.62 8.68
CA THR A 42 -6.58 5.85 8.65
C THR A 42 -5.11 5.51 8.42
N THR A 43 -4.61 4.49 9.11
CA THR A 43 -3.22 4.04 8.98
C THR A 43 -2.92 3.56 7.56
N VAL A 44 -3.79 2.74 6.98
CA VAL A 44 -3.55 2.21 5.64
C VAL A 44 -3.63 3.29 4.56
N MET A 45 -4.52 4.28 4.73
CA MET A 45 -4.59 5.44 3.84
C MET A 45 -3.33 6.30 3.93
N ALA A 46 -2.84 6.56 5.14
CA ALA A 46 -1.61 7.33 5.34
C ALA A 46 -0.41 6.62 4.72
N LEU A 47 -0.29 5.31 4.89
CA LEU A 47 0.81 4.54 4.30
C LEU A 47 0.75 4.53 2.77
N ALA A 48 -0.45 4.38 2.19
CA ALA A 48 -0.62 4.47 0.75
C ALA A 48 -0.21 5.87 0.22
N TYR A 49 -0.62 6.92 0.91
CA TYR A 49 -0.24 8.29 0.58
C TYR A 49 1.28 8.48 0.64
N GLU A 50 1.92 8.08 1.72
CA GLU A 50 3.36 8.25 1.91
C GLU A 50 4.17 7.51 0.85
N LYS A 51 3.76 6.29 0.49
CA LYS A 51 4.41 5.50 -0.55
C LYS A 51 4.32 6.16 -1.92
N GLY A 52 3.21 6.80 -2.22
CA GLY A 52 2.97 7.42 -3.51
C GLY A 52 3.55 8.82 -3.64
N ILE A 53 3.45 9.64 -2.61
CA ILE A 53 3.83 11.05 -2.72
C ILE A 53 5.32 11.26 -3.04
N GLU A 54 6.19 10.46 -2.47
CA GLU A 54 7.63 10.57 -2.75
C GLU A 54 7.98 10.25 -4.21
N VAL A 55 7.30 9.27 -4.78
CA VAL A 55 7.44 8.94 -6.21
C VAL A 55 6.81 10.03 -7.07
N ALA A 56 5.65 10.56 -6.66
CA ALA A 56 4.95 11.60 -7.40
C ALA A 56 5.75 12.91 -7.48
N LYS A 57 6.48 13.27 -6.44
CA LYS A 57 7.33 14.46 -6.43
C LYS A 57 8.42 14.43 -7.50
N ASP A 58 8.93 13.23 -7.80
CA ASP A 58 9.95 13.04 -8.84
C ASP A 58 9.34 12.83 -10.23
N ASN A 59 8.02 12.73 -10.34
CA ASN A 59 7.30 12.43 -11.57
C ASN A 59 6.02 13.25 -11.67
N VAL A 60 6.15 14.58 -11.58
CA VAL A 60 5.02 15.51 -11.41
C VAL A 60 4.00 15.48 -12.55
N ASP A 61 4.44 15.15 -13.78
CA ASP A 61 3.58 15.11 -14.95
C ASP A 61 2.92 13.75 -15.19
N LYS A 62 3.23 12.77 -14.34
CA LYS A 62 2.74 11.42 -14.49
C LYS A 62 1.67 11.08 -13.45
N VAL A 63 0.78 10.18 -13.82
CA VAL A 63 -0.16 9.62 -12.86
C VAL A 63 0.57 8.56 -12.04
N VAL A 64 0.55 8.72 -10.73
CA VAL A 64 1.17 7.78 -9.78
C VAL A 64 0.09 7.13 -8.95
N LEU A 65 0.10 5.80 -8.93
CA LEU A 65 -0.82 4.98 -8.13
C LEU A 65 -0.02 4.25 -7.07
N SER A 66 -0.48 4.35 -5.84
CA SER A 66 0.09 3.59 -4.72
C SER A 66 -1.01 2.92 -3.92
N ALA A 67 -0.64 1.90 -3.16
CA ALA A 67 -1.58 1.19 -2.31
C ALA A 67 -0.85 0.54 -1.14
N ASP A 68 -1.58 0.28 -0.08
CA ASP A 68 -1.11 -0.50 1.05
C ASP A 68 -2.24 -1.36 1.61
N THR A 69 -1.89 -2.45 2.27
CA THR A 69 -2.86 -3.37 2.86
C THR A 69 -2.42 -3.73 4.27
N LEU A 70 -3.35 -3.68 5.20
CA LEU A 70 -3.15 -4.06 6.59
C LEU A 70 -4.17 -5.10 7.02
N VAL A 71 -3.75 -5.99 7.89
CA VAL A 71 -4.60 -6.99 8.54
C VAL A 71 -4.74 -6.63 10.01
N GLU A 72 -5.97 -6.61 10.51
CA GLU A 72 -6.27 -6.39 11.92
C GLU A 72 -6.83 -7.65 12.55
N LEU A 73 -6.30 -8.01 13.69
CA LEU A 73 -6.81 -9.10 14.52
C LEU A 73 -6.89 -8.59 15.97
N ASP A 74 -8.11 -8.60 16.53
CA ASP A 74 -8.35 -8.20 17.93
C ASP A 74 -7.75 -6.82 18.28
N GLY A 75 -7.86 -5.85 17.37
CA GLY A 75 -7.34 -4.51 17.55
C GLY A 75 -5.85 -4.35 17.25
N LYS A 76 -5.15 -5.43 16.89
CA LYS A 76 -3.74 -5.37 16.53
C LYS A 76 -3.54 -5.40 15.03
N LEU A 77 -2.70 -4.52 14.54
CA LEU A 77 -2.29 -4.52 13.14
C LEU A 77 -1.17 -5.54 12.93
N LEU A 78 -1.37 -6.43 11.97
CA LEU A 78 -0.35 -7.41 11.60
C LEU A 78 0.41 -6.90 10.39
N GLY A 79 1.72 -6.77 10.52
CA GLY A 79 2.62 -6.41 9.43
C GLY A 79 2.99 -7.61 8.57
N LYS A 80 3.89 -7.40 7.61
CA LYS A 80 4.43 -8.48 6.81
C LYS A 80 5.29 -9.39 7.69
N PRO A 81 5.22 -10.73 7.50
CA PRO A 81 6.10 -11.63 8.23
C PRO A 81 7.56 -11.38 7.87
N LYS A 82 8.43 -11.43 8.87
CA LYS A 82 9.87 -11.19 8.70
C LYS A 82 10.60 -12.41 8.14
N ASN A 83 10.06 -13.60 8.43
CA ASN A 83 10.64 -14.87 8.01
C ASN A 83 9.54 -15.95 8.03
N ARG A 84 9.93 -17.18 7.71
CA ARG A 84 9.00 -18.31 7.61
C ARG A 84 8.35 -18.66 8.96
N GLU A 85 9.11 -18.60 10.03
CA GLU A 85 8.59 -18.86 11.38
C GLU A 85 7.55 -17.82 11.80
N ASP A 86 7.82 -16.57 11.53
CA ASP A 86 6.90 -15.47 11.79
C ASP A 86 5.60 -15.63 10.99
N ALA A 87 5.70 -16.03 9.72
CA ALA A 87 4.55 -16.31 8.88
C ALA A 87 3.68 -17.43 9.46
N LYS A 88 4.28 -18.50 9.98
CA LYS A 88 3.56 -19.59 10.63
C LYS A 88 2.82 -19.13 11.88
N ILE A 89 3.46 -18.30 12.69
CA ILE A 89 2.85 -17.73 13.90
C ILE A 89 1.64 -16.88 13.52
N MET A 90 1.76 -16.05 12.50
CA MET A 90 0.68 -15.21 12.00
C MET A 90 -0.51 -16.05 11.52
N ILE A 91 -0.26 -17.07 10.71
CA ILE A 91 -1.30 -17.96 10.21
C ILE A 91 -2.03 -18.64 11.36
N ARG A 92 -1.30 -19.13 12.35
CA ARG A 92 -1.89 -19.74 13.54
C ARG A 92 -2.75 -18.77 14.34
N SER A 93 -2.29 -17.52 14.47
CA SER A 93 -3.03 -16.49 15.21
C SER A 93 -4.36 -16.13 14.53
N LEU A 94 -4.41 -16.23 13.20
CA LEU A 94 -5.62 -15.95 12.42
C LEU A 94 -6.58 -17.12 12.34
N SER A 95 -6.10 -18.34 12.60
CA SER A 95 -6.90 -19.58 12.46
C SER A 95 -8.08 -19.60 13.44
N GLY A 96 -9.28 -19.82 12.89
CA GLY A 96 -10.50 -19.89 13.70
C GLY A 96 -10.98 -18.55 14.25
N LYS A 97 -10.38 -17.44 13.84
CA LYS A 97 -10.74 -16.09 14.31
C LYS A 97 -11.21 -15.23 13.15
N VAL A 98 -12.07 -14.26 13.49
CA VAL A 98 -12.49 -13.22 12.55
C VAL A 98 -11.41 -12.15 12.52
N HIS A 99 -10.95 -11.80 11.33
CA HIS A 99 -9.99 -10.71 11.12
C HIS A 99 -10.47 -9.79 10.00
N ASN A 100 -9.96 -8.57 9.99
CA ASN A 100 -10.28 -7.57 8.98
C ASN A 100 -9.07 -7.29 8.11
N VAL A 101 -9.32 -7.05 6.82
CA VAL A 101 -8.30 -6.64 5.87
C VAL A 101 -8.70 -5.27 5.33
N TYR A 102 -7.77 -4.32 5.40
CA TYR A 102 -7.99 -2.97 4.92
C TYR A 102 -7.00 -2.67 3.80
N THR A 103 -7.48 -2.15 2.69
CA THR A 103 -6.62 -1.69 1.59
C THR A 103 -6.89 -0.22 1.37
N GLY A 104 -5.83 0.59 1.40
CA GLY A 104 -5.86 1.99 1.01
C GLY A 104 -5.14 2.17 -0.31
N TYR A 105 -5.56 3.14 -1.10
CA TYR A 105 -4.87 3.50 -2.32
C TYR A 105 -4.80 5.01 -2.46
N ALA A 106 -3.84 5.49 -3.24
CA ALA A 106 -3.67 6.91 -3.51
C ALA A 106 -3.33 7.12 -4.97
N ILE A 107 -3.85 8.21 -5.54
CA ILE A 107 -3.62 8.60 -6.93
C ILE A 107 -3.11 10.04 -6.94
N PHE A 108 -2.03 10.26 -7.69
CA PHE A 108 -1.40 11.58 -7.79
C PHE A 108 -1.16 11.96 -9.23
N LYS A 109 -1.38 13.23 -9.54
CA LYS A 109 -0.81 13.90 -10.71
C LYS A 109 -0.52 15.34 -10.28
N LEU A 110 0.68 15.57 -9.78
CA LEU A 110 1.01 16.82 -9.08
C LEU A 110 1.01 18.04 -10.00
N SER A 111 1.35 17.88 -11.29
CA SER A 111 1.25 19.00 -12.26
C SER A 111 -0.16 19.52 -12.41
N LYS A 112 -1.17 18.71 -12.12
CA LYS A 112 -2.59 19.10 -12.13
C LYS A 112 -3.18 19.24 -10.73
N LYS A 113 -2.35 19.24 -9.71
CA LYS A 113 -2.75 19.38 -8.29
C LYS A 113 -3.73 18.27 -7.85
N ILE A 114 -3.63 17.09 -8.44
CA ILE A 114 -4.48 15.94 -8.08
C ILE A 114 -3.77 15.13 -7.01
N LYS A 115 -4.41 15.01 -5.87
CA LYS A 115 -4.02 14.12 -4.76
C LYS A 115 -5.30 13.50 -4.23
N TYR A 116 -5.46 12.20 -4.43
CA TYR A 116 -6.65 11.46 -4.01
C TYR A 116 -6.25 10.26 -3.18
N VAL A 117 -6.88 10.06 -2.06
CA VAL A 117 -6.64 8.91 -1.19
C VAL A 117 -7.96 8.36 -0.65
#